data_3428774dd6bed7c53b85661a881a9bb7
#
_entry.id   3428774dd6bed7c53b85661a881a9bb7
#
_cell.length_a   1.000
_cell.length_b   1.000
_cell.length_c   1.000
_cell.angle_alpha   90.00
_cell.angle_beta   90.00
_cell.angle_gamma   90.00
#
_symmetry.space_group_name_H-M   'P 1'
#
loop_
_entity.id
_entity.type
_entity.pdbx_description
1 polymer ?
#
loop_
_entity_poly.entity_id
_entity_poly.type
_entity_poly.pdbx_seq_one_letter_code
_entity_poly.pdbx_strand_id
1 'polypeptide(L)'
;IAEVEYKNGQKWGLSKRYYQDGDILEVVNYINGWMDGVYVQYFPDSVLKMKGTYANTKRNGTWAFYHGNGLIYMTGKYVDGLRQGDWIINDESGKIIVREKYMNGKVVSREVFQKDKDPEELKKKDSQLDLENRGKTSNDNGIGDPLYDMY
;
A
#
# COMPACT_ATOMS: atom_id res chain seq x y z
N ILE A 1 20.14 5.94 -3.98
CA ILE A 1 20.52 6.42 -5.33
C ILE A 1 19.23 6.61 -6.12
N ALA A 2 19.17 7.63 -7.00
CA ALA A 2 18.02 7.90 -7.86
C ALA A 2 18.48 8.29 -9.26
N GLU A 3 17.74 7.81 -10.26
CA GLU A 3 17.83 8.25 -11.66
C GLU A 3 16.57 9.04 -11.99
N VAL A 4 16.71 10.25 -12.46
CA VAL A 4 15.59 11.14 -12.78
C VAL A 4 15.89 11.90 -14.05
N GLU A 5 15.01 11.80 -15.03
CA GLU A 5 15.10 12.61 -16.24
C GLU A 5 14.37 13.96 -16.07
N TYR A 6 14.92 15.00 -16.71
CA TYR A 6 14.34 16.34 -16.71
C TYR A 6 14.18 16.88 -18.13
N LYS A 7 13.07 17.57 -18.35
CA LYS A 7 12.81 18.32 -19.58
C LYS A 7 12.31 19.70 -19.20
N ASN A 8 12.96 20.74 -19.73
CA ASN A 8 12.64 22.16 -19.41
C ASN A 8 12.61 22.44 -17.89
N GLY A 9 13.54 21.83 -17.12
CA GLY A 9 13.63 22.02 -15.67
C GLY A 9 12.60 21.23 -14.83
N GLN A 10 11.73 20.44 -15.46
CA GLN A 10 10.73 19.63 -14.79
C GLN A 10 11.02 18.13 -14.95
N LYS A 11 10.67 17.32 -13.96
CA LYS A 11 10.77 15.86 -14.05
C LYS A 11 9.95 15.35 -15.24
N TRP A 12 10.57 14.47 -16.03
CA TRP A 12 9.98 13.90 -17.24
C TRP A 12 10.43 12.46 -17.44
N GLY A 13 9.52 11.57 -17.85
CA GLY A 13 9.85 10.17 -18.10
C GLY A 13 9.95 9.32 -16.84
N LEU A 14 10.60 8.17 -16.95
CA LEU A 14 10.75 7.22 -15.87
C LEU A 14 11.82 7.67 -14.89
N SER A 15 11.44 7.82 -13.63
CA SER A 15 12.33 7.99 -12.49
C SER A 15 12.46 6.67 -11.75
N LYS A 16 13.69 6.30 -11.37
CA LYS A 16 13.98 5.12 -10.58
C LYS A 16 14.67 5.51 -9.29
N ARG A 17 14.27 4.91 -8.18
CA ARG A 17 14.99 4.95 -6.91
C ARG A 17 15.46 3.55 -6.56
N TYR A 18 16.58 3.47 -5.86
CA TYR A 18 17.25 2.22 -5.51
C TYR A 18 17.45 2.11 -4.01
N TYR A 19 17.45 0.89 -3.51
CA TYR A 19 17.95 0.54 -2.19
C TYR A 19 19.47 0.75 -2.10
N GLN A 20 20.05 0.61 -0.92
CA GLN A 20 21.51 0.77 -0.71
C GLN A 20 22.32 -0.33 -1.40
N ASP A 21 21.79 -1.52 -1.53
CA ASP A 21 22.40 -2.67 -2.22
C ASP A 21 22.32 -2.58 -3.76
N GLY A 22 21.57 -1.60 -4.29
CA GLY A 22 21.43 -1.35 -5.73
C GLY A 22 20.16 -1.92 -6.35
N ASP A 23 19.35 -2.65 -5.61
CA ASP A 23 18.07 -3.14 -6.08
C ASP A 23 17.07 -2.00 -6.27
N ILE A 24 16.15 -2.17 -7.23
CA ILE A 24 15.13 -1.15 -7.50
C ILE A 24 14.14 -1.09 -6.34
N LEU A 25 14.02 0.09 -5.73
CA LEU A 25 13.00 0.41 -4.74
C LEU A 25 11.68 0.82 -5.40
N GLU A 26 11.77 1.72 -6.41
CA GLU A 26 10.59 2.36 -6.98
C GLU A 26 10.82 2.80 -8.42
N VAL A 27 9.79 2.67 -9.25
CA VAL A 27 9.73 3.25 -10.60
C VAL A 27 8.49 4.12 -10.71
N VAL A 28 8.67 5.36 -11.11
CA VAL A 28 7.60 6.36 -11.26
C VAL A 28 7.71 7.05 -12.60
N ASN A 29 6.62 7.19 -13.34
CA ASN A 29 6.60 8.03 -14.52
C ASN A 29 6.18 9.47 -14.18
N TYR A 30 6.88 10.45 -14.75
CA TYR A 30 6.58 11.87 -14.60
C TYR A 30 6.30 12.53 -15.95
N ILE A 31 5.34 13.45 -15.96
CA ILE A 31 5.05 14.35 -17.07
C ILE A 31 4.95 15.76 -16.50
N ASN A 32 5.79 16.69 -16.99
CA ASN A 32 5.81 18.09 -16.54
C ASN A 32 5.88 18.27 -15.01
N GLY A 33 6.69 17.42 -14.34
CA GLY A 33 6.87 17.45 -12.88
C GLY A 33 5.80 16.72 -12.05
N TRP A 34 4.71 16.26 -12.67
CA TRP A 34 3.63 15.53 -12.02
C TRP A 34 3.80 14.02 -12.23
N MET A 35 3.47 13.23 -11.21
CA MET A 35 3.36 11.78 -11.40
C MET A 35 2.18 11.49 -12.33
N ASP A 36 2.47 10.90 -13.49
CA ASP A 36 1.48 10.57 -14.51
C ASP A 36 1.92 9.31 -15.27
N GLY A 37 1.10 8.27 -15.23
CA GLY A 37 1.43 6.96 -15.77
C GLY A 37 1.81 5.94 -14.70
N VAL A 38 2.69 5.00 -15.07
CA VAL A 38 3.01 3.82 -14.26
C VAL A 38 3.71 4.18 -12.94
N TYR A 39 3.30 3.44 -11.91
CA TYR A 39 3.96 3.40 -10.61
C TYR A 39 4.18 1.95 -10.19
N VAL A 40 5.40 1.62 -9.78
CA VAL A 40 5.77 0.31 -9.25
C VAL A 40 6.70 0.49 -8.05
N GLN A 41 6.47 -0.25 -6.98
CA GLN A 41 7.37 -0.31 -5.83
C GLN A 41 7.67 -1.77 -5.48
N TYR A 42 8.89 -2.02 -5.03
CA TYR A 42 9.38 -3.34 -4.64
C TYR A 42 9.78 -3.37 -3.17
N PHE A 43 9.76 -4.57 -2.57
CA PHE A 43 10.44 -4.88 -1.32
C PHE A 43 11.95 -5.01 -1.55
N PRO A 44 12.80 -5.00 -0.48
CA PRO A 44 14.27 -5.12 -0.62
C PRO A 44 14.75 -6.38 -1.35
N ASP A 45 13.97 -7.46 -1.34
CA ASP A 45 14.23 -8.72 -2.03
C ASP A 45 13.70 -8.76 -3.48
N SER A 46 13.43 -7.58 -4.05
CA SER A 46 12.89 -7.40 -5.41
C SER A 46 11.50 -8.02 -5.63
N VAL A 47 10.80 -8.44 -4.57
CA VAL A 47 9.40 -8.84 -4.65
C VAL A 47 8.54 -7.60 -4.84
N LEU A 48 7.57 -7.69 -5.74
CA LEU A 48 6.64 -6.59 -6.01
C LEU A 48 5.84 -6.24 -4.76
N LYS A 49 5.87 -4.96 -4.34
CA LYS A 49 5.16 -4.44 -3.16
C LYS A 49 3.84 -3.80 -3.53
N MET A 50 3.84 -2.95 -4.53
CA MET A 50 2.61 -2.36 -5.07
C MET A 50 2.81 -1.90 -6.50
N LYS A 51 1.73 -1.85 -7.27
CA LYS A 51 1.69 -1.27 -8.60
C LYS A 51 0.35 -0.62 -8.90
N GLY A 52 0.39 0.38 -9.78
CA GLY A 52 -0.79 1.08 -10.25
C GLY A 52 -0.42 2.18 -11.23
N THR A 53 -1.33 3.11 -11.42
CA THR A 53 -1.13 4.28 -12.26
C THR A 53 -1.49 5.55 -11.52
N TYR A 54 -0.79 6.62 -11.84
CA TYR A 54 -1.12 7.98 -11.45
C TYR A 54 -1.65 8.77 -12.64
N ALA A 55 -2.55 9.69 -12.37
CA ALA A 55 -2.95 10.76 -13.28
C ALA A 55 -2.89 12.07 -12.49
N ASN A 56 -2.06 13.02 -12.93
CA ASN A 56 -1.84 14.31 -12.25
C ASN A 56 -1.58 14.14 -10.73
N THR A 57 -0.67 13.22 -10.36
CA THR A 57 -0.26 12.94 -8.97
C THR A 57 -1.36 12.31 -8.09
N LYS A 58 -2.48 11.90 -8.67
CA LYS A 58 -3.54 11.15 -7.98
C LYS A 58 -3.55 9.71 -8.45
N ARG A 59 -3.72 8.76 -7.52
CA ARG A 59 -3.93 7.36 -7.89
C ARG A 59 -5.17 7.25 -8.78
N ASN A 60 -5.06 6.52 -9.89
CA ASN A 60 -6.14 6.32 -10.83
C ASN A 60 -6.08 4.92 -11.43
N GLY A 61 -7.24 4.32 -11.73
CA GLY A 61 -7.30 2.97 -12.25
C GLY A 61 -7.07 1.89 -11.18
N THR A 62 -6.77 0.68 -11.61
CA THR A 62 -6.57 -0.47 -10.73
C THR A 62 -5.21 -0.39 -10.04
N TRP A 63 -5.23 -0.60 -8.72
CA TRP A 63 -4.06 -0.73 -7.88
C TRP A 63 -4.03 -2.10 -7.24
N ALA A 64 -2.83 -2.67 -7.13
CA ALA A 64 -2.59 -3.93 -6.46
C ALA A 64 -1.44 -3.77 -5.45
N PHE A 65 -1.63 -4.32 -4.28
CA PHE A 65 -0.68 -4.39 -3.17
C PHE A 65 -0.39 -5.86 -2.91
N TYR A 66 0.83 -6.19 -2.55
CA TYR A 66 1.30 -7.58 -2.46
C TYR A 66 1.84 -7.91 -1.08
N HIS A 67 1.66 -9.14 -0.66
CA HIS A 67 2.41 -9.74 0.44
C HIS A 67 3.87 -9.96 0.06
N GLY A 68 4.75 -10.12 1.05
CA GLY A 68 6.16 -10.44 0.81
C GLY A 68 6.39 -11.77 0.08
N ASN A 69 5.42 -12.68 0.04
CA ASN A 69 5.47 -13.92 -0.74
C ASN A 69 5.04 -13.74 -2.21
N GLY A 70 4.74 -12.50 -2.65
CA GLY A 70 4.37 -12.16 -4.02
C GLY A 70 2.89 -12.35 -4.37
N LEU A 71 2.06 -12.86 -3.45
CA LEU A 71 0.62 -12.96 -3.66
C LEU A 71 -0.07 -11.62 -3.39
N ILE A 72 -1.19 -11.36 -4.07
CA ILE A 72 -1.95 -10.13 -3.87
C ILE A 72 -2.52 -10.09 -2.45
N TYR A 73 -2.15 -9.05 -1.69
CA TYR A 73 -2.73 -8.69 -0.41
C TYR A 73 -4.04 -7.95 -0.59
N MET A 74 -4.02 -6.86 -1.38
CA MET A 74 -5.20 -6.02 -1.58
C MET A 74 -5.24 -5.48 -3.01
N THR A 75 -6.44 -5.40 -3.60
CA THR A 75 -6.62 -4.81 -4.92
C THR A 75 -7.97 -4.11 -5.04
N GLY A 76 -8.01 -3.07 -5.85
CA GLY A 76 -9.22 -2.31 -6.13
C GLY A 76 -8.93 -1.14 -7.06
N LYS A 77 -9.92 -0.30 -7.27
CA LYS A 77 -9.85 0.84 -8.20
C LYS A 77 -9.83 2.17 -7.45
N TYR A 78 -8.98 3.08 -7.92
CA TYR A 78 -9.01 4.49 -7.58
C TYR A 78 -9.58 5.32 -8.72
N VAL A 79 -10.30 6.37 -8.38
CA VAL A 79 -10.71 7.45 -9.27
C VAL A 79 -10.36 8.75 -8.58
N ASP A 80 -9.52 9.55 -9.22
CA ASP A 80 -9.02 10.84 -8.69
C ASP A 80 -8.47 10.75 -7.25
N GLY A 81 -7.77 9.66 -6.93
CA GLY A 81 -7.16 9.43 -5.62
C GLY A 81 -8.09 8.83 -4.58
N LEU A 82 -9.37 8.61 -4.89
CA LEU A 82 -10.36 8.01 -3.98
C LEU A 82 -10.64 6.56 -4.35
N ARG A 83 -10.76 5.68 -3.35
CA ARG A 83 -11.20 4.30 -3.57
C ARG A 83 -12.62 4.29 -4.13
N GLN A 84 -12.86 3.44 -5.14
CA GLN A 84 -14.13 3.32 -5.82
C GLN A 84 -14.42 1.86 -6.15
N GLY A 85 -15.68 1.44 -6.00
CA GLY A 85 -16.13 0.07 -6.31
C GLY A 85 -15.59 -0.97 -5.33
N ASP A 86 -15.43 -2.20 -5.81
CA ASP A 86 -15.05 -3.32 -4.98
C ASP A 86 -13.55 -3.34 -4.70
N TRP A 87 -13.22 -3.52 -3.43
CA TRP A 87 -11.88 -3.74 -2.91
C TRP A 87 -11.82 -5.09 -2.22
N ILE A 88 -10.80 -5.87 -2.53
CA ILE A 88 -10.63 -7.23 -2.03
C ILE A 88 -9.35 -7.30 -1.23
N ILE A 89 -9.41 -7.87 -0.04
CA ILE A 89 -8.27 -8.14 0.83
C ILE A 89 -8.12 -9.65 0.96
N ASN A 90 -6.92 -10.17 0.71
CA ASN A 90 -6.58 -11.59 0.76
C ASN A 90 -5.55 -11.87 1.87
N ASP A 91 -5.56 -13.09 2.37
CA ASP A 91 -4.51 -13.60 3.22
C ASP A 91 -3.26 -14.02 2.41
N GLU A 92 -2.19 -14.43 3.11
CA GLU A 92 -0.94 -14.88 2.50
C GLU A 92 -1.06 -16.15 1.66
N SER A 93 -2.18 -16.87 1.75
CA SER A 93 -2.49 -18.03 0.89
C SER A 93 -3.29 -17.64 -0.35
N GLY A 94 -3.67 -16.35 -0.49
CA GLY A 94 -4.48 -15.83 -1.58
C GLY A 94 -5.99 -15.99 -1.37
N LYS A 95 -6.44 -16.42 -0.19
CA LYS A 95 -7.87 -16.53 0.13
C LYS A 95 -8.43 -15.17 0.57
N ILE A 96 -9.63 -14.86 0.14
CA ILE A 96 -10.32 -13.62 0.50
C ILE A 96 -10.59 -13.58 2.00
N ILE A 97 -10.15 -12.51 2.66
CA ILE A 97 -10.47 -12.19 4.06
C ILE A 97 -11.69 -11.27 4.11
N VAL A 98 -11.65 -10.19 3.31
CA VAL A 98 -12.65 -9.11 3.32
C VAL A 98 -12.91 -8.64 1.90
N ARG A 99 -14.18 -8.32 1.62
CA ARG A 99 -14.58 -7.52 0.47
C ARG A 99 -15.23 -6.24 0.97
N GLU A 100 -14.77 -5.10 0.48
CA GLU A 100 -15.31 -3.79 0.78
C GLU A 100 -15.79 -3.13 -0.50
N LYS A 101 -16.92 -2.43 -0.43
CA LYS A 101 -17.38 -1.59 -1.51
C LYS A 101 -17.23 -0.12 -1.13
N TYR A 102 -16.58 0.63 -1.98
CA TYR A 102 -16.32 2.06 -1.79
C TYR A 102 -17.15 2.91 -2.75
N MET A 103 -17.59 4.05 -2.23
CA MET A 103 -18.16 5.13 -3.01
C MET A 103 -17.47 6.43 -2.57
N ASN A 104 -16.76 7.07 -3.51
CA ASN A 104 -16.02 8.32 -3.27
C ASN A 104 -15.12 8.25 -2.01
N GLY A 105 -14.35 7.18 -1.87
CA GLY A 105 -13.42 6.96 -0.77
C GLY A 105 -14.03 6.49 0.55
N LYS A 106 -15.36 6.33 0.62
CA LYS A 106 -16.06 5.86 1.82
C LYS A 106 -16.55 4.42 1.64
N VAL A 107 -16.38 3.58 2.65
CA VAL A 107 -16.95 2.22 2.68
C VAL A 107 -18.46 2.30 2.78
N VAL A 108 -19.16 1.70 1.82
CA VAL A 108 -20.63 1.60 1.81
C VAL A 108 -21.12 0.18 2.11
N SER A 109 -20.26 -0.82 1.95
CA SER A 109 -20.56 -2.21 2.28
C SER A 109 -19.28 -2.95 2.62
N ARG A 110 -19.35 -3.89 3.57
CA ARG A 110 -18.23 -4.68 4.03
C ARG A 110 -18.68 -6.10 4.32
N GLU A 111 -18.02 -7.08 3.73
CA GLU A 111 -18.28 -8.50 3.91
C GLU A 111 -16.99 -9.18 4.41
N VAL A 112 -17.08 -9.88 5.53
CA VAL A 112 -15.92 -10.54 6.16
C VAL A 112 -16.06 -12.04 6.02
N PHE A 113 -15.08 -12.69 5.37
CA PHE A 113 -15.02 -14.13 5.11
C PHE A 113 -14.18 -14.87 6.16
N GLN A 114 -13.14 -14.23 6.70
CA GLN A 114 -12.22 -14.77 7.69
C GLN A 114 -12.05 -13.75 8.83
N LYS A 115 -12.93 -13.81 9.82
CA LYS A 115 -13.00 -12.82 10.91
C LYS A 115 -11.73 -12.79 11.78
N ASP A 116 -11.09 -13.94 11.98
CA ASP A 116 -9.84 -14.07 12.74
C ASP A 116 -8.62 -13.42 12.05
N LYS A 117 -8.71 -13.18 10.75
CA LYS A 117 -7.68 -12.55 9.91
C LYS A 117 -8.07 -11.15 9.43
N ASP A 118 -9.25 -10.65 9.81
CA ASP A 118 -9.70 -9.33 9.43
C ASP A 118 -8.76 -8.26 10.02
N PRO A 119 -8.15 -7.39 9.17
CA PRO A 119 -7.22 -6.36 9.64
C PRO A 119 -7.81 -5.43 10.70
N GLU A 120 -9.10 -5.12 10.63
CA GLU A 120 -9.74 -4.28 11.64
C GLU A 120 -9.90 -5.00 12.99
N GLU A 121 -10.23 -6.30 12.96
CA GLU A 121 -10.31 -7.10 14.19
C GLU A 121 -8.93 -7.33 14.82
N LEU A 122 -7.90 -7.51 13.99
CA LEU A 122 -6.52 -7.63 14.47
C LEU A 122 -6.04 -6.34 15.14
N LYS A 123 -6.27 -5.18 14.52
CA LYS A 123 -5.96 -3.86 15.13
C LYS A 123 -6.64 -3.63 16.47
N LYS A 124 -7.91 -4.07 16.62
CA LYS A 124 -8.63 -3.96 17.88
C LYS A 124 -8.01 -4.84 18.97
N LYS A 125 -7.58 -6.06 18.63
CA LYS A 125 -6.91 -6.97 19.57
C LYS A 125 -5.57 -6.41 20.03
N ASP A 126 -4.75 -5.87 19.12
CA ASP A 126 -3.46 -5.26 19.43
C ASP A 126 -3.64 -4.04 20.34
N SER A 127 -4.62 -3.18 20.04
CA SER A 127 -4.94 -2.01 20.89
C SER A 127 -5.42 -2.40 22.29
N GLN A 128 -6.16 -3.50 22.45
CA GLN A 128 -6.58 -4.02 23.74
C GLN A 128 -5.39 -4.60 24.53
N LEU A 129 -4.51 -5.33 23.85
CA LEU A 129 -3.30 -5.90 24.45
C LEU A 129 -2.36 -4.80 24.97
N ASP A 130 -2.19 -3.71 24.21
CA ASP A 130 -1.40 -2.55 24.61
C ASP A 130 -1.98 -1.84 25.82
N LEU A 131 -3.29 -1.72 25.93
CA LEU A 131 -3.96 -1.14 27.10
C LEU A 131 -3.80 -2.02 28.35
N GLU A 132 -3.88 -3.35 28.21
CA GLU A 132 -3.66 -4.29 29.30
C GLU A 132 -2.20 -4.32 29.75
N ASN A 133 -1.24 -4.20 28.80
CA ASN A 133 0.20 -4.18 29.09
C ASN A 133 0.66 -2.85 29.72
N ARG A 134 0.07 -1.70 29.35
CA ARG A 134 0.34 -0.40 30.00
C ARG A 134 -0.07 -0.36 31.47
N GLY A 135 -0.98 -1.25 31.88
CA GLY A 135 -1.33 -1.44 33.30
C GLY A 135 -0.33 -2.26 34.11
N LYS A 136 0.67 -2.89 33.46
CA LYS A 136 1.55 -3.89 34.11
C LYS A 136 3.04 -3.55 34.19
N THR A 137 3.61 -2.64 33.40
CA THR A 137 5.05 -2.27 33.54
C THR A 137 5.41 -0.93 32.87
N SER A 138 6.12 -0.10 33.61
CA SER A 138 7.10 0.86 33.11
C SER A 138 8.35 0.07 32.64
N ASN A 139 8.70 0.20 31.36
CA ASN A 139 9.93 -0.09 30.61
C ASN A 139 9.74 -1.11 29.49
N ASP A 140 9.72 -0.70 28.22
CA ASP A 140 10.80 -0.79 27.27
C ASP A 140 10.36 -0.39 25.84
N ASN A 141 11.31 0.07 25.08
CA ASN A 141 11.31 0.69 23.77
C ASN A 141 10.47 -0.03 22.69
N GLY A 142 9.47 0.70 22.15
CA GLY A 142 8.68 0.24 21.01
C GLY A 142 9.36 0.52 19.68
N ILE A 143 9.49 -0.51 18.86
CA ILE A 143 9.72 -0.39 17.42
C ILE A 143 8.37 -0.66 16.75
N GLY A 144 7.77 0.38 16.16
CA GLY A 144 6.51 0.26 15.43
C GLY A 144 6.68 -0.58 14.16
N ASP A 145 5.72 -1.44 13.91
CA ASP A 145 5.69 -2.29 12.71
C ASP A 145 5.39 -1.43 11.47
N PRO A 146 6.28 -1.40 10.46
CA PRO A 146 6.14 -0.54 9.28
C PRO A 146 4.96 -0.91 8.35
N LEU A 147 4.26 -2.02 8.60
CA LEU A 147 3.18 -2.49 7.74
C LEU A 147 1.84 -1.75 7.93
N TYR A 148 1.67 -1.01 9.05
CA TYR A 148 0.39 -0.37 9.38
C TYR A 148 0.24 1.07 8.90
N ASP A 149 1.33 1.74 8.52
CA ASP A 149 1.32 3.16 8.09
C ASP A 149 1.05 3.37 6.58
N MET A 150 0.65 2.33 5.86
CA MET A 150 0.49 2.40 4.40
C MET A 150 -0.96 2.52 3.90
N TYR A 151 -1.92 2.84 4.79
CA TYR A 151 -3.34 2.92 4.41
C TYR A 151 -3.96 4.27 4.71
#